data_81864cca76d363558e0b1ed4546f2d4f
#
_entry.id   81864cca76d363558e0b1ed4546f2d4f
#
_cell.length_a   1.000
_cell.length_b   1.000
_cell.length_c   1.000
_cell.angle_alpha   90.00
_cell.angle_beta   90.00
_cell.angle_gamma   90.00
#
_symmetry.space_group_name_H-M   'P 1'
#
loop_
_entity.id
_entity.type
_entity.pdbx_description
1 polymer ?
#
loop_
_entity_poly.entity_id
_entity_poly.type
_entity_poly.pdbx_seq_one_letter_code
_entity_poly.pdbx_strand_id
1 'polypeptide(L)'
;MSSTYAGVDWASEKHDVVIADETGEEILAATFAHDEAGVRGLCRALVRHKVRLVAIERPDGLLVERLLDAGLRILPLHLNQVAATRDRFRASGGKSDRFDAFVLCELARTDHHRFRVLEPDSDQTKALRALTKFRPHCLSCANRCLRRWWSWRRTGCRRAARRRWRRG
;
A
#
# COMPACT_ATOMS: atom_id res chain seq x y z
N MET A 1 -21.99 -13.63 -19.41
CA MET A 1 -20.56 -13.23 -19.38
C MET A 1 -20.04 -13.54 -17.98
N SER A 2 -19.08 -14.45 -17.87
CA SER A 2 -18.49 -14.83 -16.58
C SER A 2 -17.77 -13.61 -15.96
N SER A 3 -18.02 -13.35 -14.68
CA SER A 3 -17.35 -12.26 -13.95
C SER A 3 -16.03 -12.77 -13.40
N THR A 4 -14.95 -11.98 -13.56
CA THR A 4 -13.63 -12.31 -13.02
C THR A 4 -13.26 -11.35 -11.89
N TYR A 5 -12.54 -11.87 -10.92
CA TYR A 5 -12.12 -11.18 -9.71
C TYR A 5 -10.61 -11.32 -9.53
N ALA A 6 -9.98 -10.35 -8.89
CA ALA A 6 -8.56 -10.43 -8.62
C ALA A 6 -8.23 -10.04 -7.18
N GLY A 7 -7.19 -10.65 -6.64
CA GLY A 7 -6.52 -10.25 -5.42
C GLY A 7 -5.10 -9.82 -5.73
N VAL A 8 -4.68 -8.71 -5.16
CA VAL A 8 -3.32 -8.17 -5.29
C VAL A 8 -2.70 -8.03 -3.91
N ASP A 9 -1.72 -8.86 -3.62
CA ASP A 9 -0.86 -8.69 -2.46
C ASP A 9 0.28 -7.74 -2.81
N TRP A 10 0.33 -6.62 -2.08
CA TRP A 10 1.24 -5.51 -2.37
C TRP A 10 2.45 -5.53 -1.44
N ALA A 11 3.63 -5.67 -2.01
CA ALA A 11 4.88 -5.55 -1.28
C ALA A 11 5.79 -4.48 -1.91
N SER A 12 6.88 -4.12 -1.24
CA SER A 12 7.79 -3.05 -1.65
C SER A 12 8.61 -3.37 -2.90
N GLU A 13 8.80 -4.65 -3.20
CA GLU A 13 9.65 -5.10 -4.32
C GLU A 13 8.86 -5.77 -5.43
N LYS A 14 7.75 -6.42 -5.08
CA LYS A 14 6.93 -7.21 -6.01
C LYS A 14 5.47 -7.20 -5.60
N HIS A 15 4.61 -7.54 -6.54
CA HIS A 15 3.17 -7.71 -6.32
C HIS A 15 2.76 -9.09 -6.79
N ASP A 16 2.17 -9.88 -5.90
CA ASP A 16 1.58 -11.17 -6.26
C ASP A 16 0.09 -10.97 -6.59
N VAL A 17 -0.33 -11.55 -7.70
CA VAL A 17 -1.69 -11.37 -8.25
C VAL A 17 -2.29 -12.72 -8.54
N VAL A 18 -3.52 -12.92 -8.08
CA VAL A 18 -4.37 -14.06 -8.45
C VAL A 18 -5.63 -13.54 -9.09
N ILE A 19 -6.00 -14.10 -10.24
CA ILE A 19 -7.28 -13.84 -10.93
C ILE A 19 -8.05 -15.16 -10.97
N ALA A 20 -9.29 -15.11 -10.53
CA ALA A 20 -10.21 -16.23 -10.57
C ALA A 20 -11.56 -15.84 -11.22
N ASP A 21 -12.25 -16.82 -11.73
CA ASP A 21 -13.61 -16.65 -12.24
C ASP A 21 -14.67 -16.67 -11.10
N GLU A 22 -15.93 -16.59 -11.48
CA GLU A 22 -17.05 -16.61 -10.53
C GLU A 22 -17.21 -17.96 -9.80
N THR A 23 -16.66 -19.05 -10.35
CA THR A 23 -16.67 -20.37 -9.71
C THR A 23 -15.53 -20.54 -8.70
N GLY A 24 -14.51 -19.67 -8.76
CA GLY A 24 -13.29 -19.74 -7.95
C GLY A 24 -12.15 -20.52 -8.65
N GLU A 25 -12.32 -20.85 -9.95
CA GLU A 25 -11.25 -21.41 -10.74
C GLU A 25 -10.19 -20.35 -11.03
N GLU A 26 -8.92 -20.67 -10.71
CA GLU A 26 -7.79 -19.77 -10.93
C GLU A 26 -7.47 -19.66 -12.44
N ILE A 27 -7.64 -18.46 -12.99
CA ILE A 27 -7.33 -18.14 -14.40
C ILE A 27 -5.86 -17.76 -14.56
N LEU A 28 -5.32 -17.02 -13.58
CA LEU A 28 -3.95 -16.53 -13.60
C LEU A 28 -3.40 -16.38 -12.17
N ALA A 29 -2.18 -16.85 -11.95
CA ALA A 29 -1.36 -16.41 -10.84
C ALA A 29 -0.01 -15.93 -11.38
N ALA A 30 0.36 -14.71 -11.03
CA ALA A 30 1.57 -14.07 -11.53
C ALA A 30 2.16 -13.09 -10.51
N THR A 31 3.46 -12.88 -10.63
CA THR A 31 4.21 -11.90 -9.83
C THR A 31 4.72 -10.80 -10.74
N PHE A 32 4.56 -9.55 -10.32
CA PHE A 32 5.01 -8.36 -11.04
C PHE A 32 5.97 -7.56 -10.18
N ALA A 33 7.05 -7.03 -10.75
CA ALA A 33 7.99 -6.18 -10.04
C ALA A 33 7.35 -4.82 -9.66
N HIS A 34 7.81 -4.22 -8.56
CA HIS A 34 7.39 -2.89 -8.14
C HIS A 34 8.17 -1.80 -8.89
N ASP A 35 8.08 -1.84 -10.21
CA ASP A 35 8.61 -0.82 -11.12
C ASP A 35 7.54 -0.40 -12.14
N GLU A 36 7.84 0.63 -12.94
CA GLU A 36 6.90 1.15 -13.94
C GLU A 36 6.50 0.08 -14.98
N ALA A 37 7.39 -0.82 -15.35
CA ALA A 37 7.12 -1.88 -16.32
C ALA A 37 6.23 -2.97 -15.72
N GLY A 38 6.52 -3.39 -14.48
CA GLY A 38 5.75 -4.40 -13.75
C GLY A 38 4.34 -3.91 -13.43
N VAL A 39 4.19 -2.68 -12.93
CA VAL A 39 2.86 -2.08 -12.66
C VAL A 39 2.03 -1.96 -13.94
N ARG A 40 2.63 -1.54 -15.06
CA ARG A 40 1.94 -1.56 -16.37
C ARG A 40 1.57 -2.97 -16.82
N GLY A 41 2.44 -3.94 -16.59
CA GLY A 41 2.18 -5.35 -16.87
C GLY A 41 0.98 -5.86 -16.09
N LEU A 42 0.94 -5.57 -14.80
CA LEU A 42 -0.15 -5.91 -13.89
C LEU A 42 -1.48 -5.29 -14.36
N CYS A 43 -1.51 -3.98 -14.62
CA CYS A 43 -2.72 -3.31 -15.13
C CYS A 43 -3.20 -3.94 -16.44
N ARG A 44 -2.30 -4.22 -17.39
CA ARG A 44 -2.64 -4.89 -18.66
C ARG A 44 -3.21 -6.29 -18.44
N ALA A 45 -2.66 -7.08 -17.54
CA ALA A 45 -3.16 -8.40 -17.22
C ALA A 45 -4.59 -8.33 -16.67
N LEU A 46 -4.85 -7.45 -15.70
CA LEU A 46 -6.19 -7.27 -15.13
C LEU A 46 -7.23 -6.82 -16.17
N VAL A 47 -6.87 -5.85 -17.02
CA VAL A 47 -7.75 -5.35 -18.09
C VAL A 47 -8.00 -6.44 -19.14
N ARG A 48 -6.96 -7.18 -19.55
CA ARG A 48 -7.05 -8.29 -20.53
C ARG A 48 -8.03 -9.37 -20.07
N HIS A 49 -7.97 -9.73 -18.79
CA HIS A 49 -8.87 -10.71 -18.19
C HIS A 49 -10.23 -10.14 -17.77
N LYS A 50 -10.52 -8.87 -18.14
CA LYS A 50 -11.78 -8.19 -17.86
C LYS A 50 -12.17 -8.25 -16.38
N VAL A 51 -11.20 -8.07 -15.50
CA VAL A 51 -11.40 -8.15 -14.05
C VAL A 51 -12.44 -7.12 -13.61
N ARG A 52 -13.51 -7.60 -13.00
CA ARG A 52 -14.62 -6.77 -12.52
C ARG A 52 -14.27 -6.00 -11.27
N LEU A 53 -13.48 -6.63 -10.38
CA LEU A 53 -13.16 -6.09 -9.07
C LEU A 53 -11.79 -6.61 -8.61
N VAL A 54 -10.96 -5.70 -8.11
CA VAL A 54 -9.61 -5.98 -7.60
C VAL A 54 -9.59 -5.74 -6.09
N ALA A 55 -9.37 -6.78 -5.29
CA ALA A 55 -9.14 -6.64 -3.87
C ALA A 55 -7.68 -6.32 -3.57
N ILE A 56 -7.44 -5.39 -2.66
CA ILE A 56 -6.12 -4.97 -2.22
C ILE A 56 -6.14 -4.60 -0.73
N GLU A 57 -5.07 -4.94 -0.01
CA GLU A 57 -4.99 -4.69 1.43
C GLU A 57 -4.70 -3.21 1.77
N ARG A 58 -3.97 -2.50 0.90
CA ARG A 58 -3.63 -1.08 1.08
C ARG A 58 -4.31 -0.23 0.04
N PRO A 59 -5.23 0.67 0.45
CA PRO A 59 -6.00 1.50 -0.48
C PRO A 59 -5.26 2.77 -0.91
N ASP A 60 -3.96 2.86 -0.69
CA ASP A 60 -3.16 4.05 -1.01
C ASP A 60 -1.86 3.70 -1.74
N GLY A 61 -1.30 4.69 -2.41
CA GLY A 61 -0.04 4.58 -3.12
C GLY A 61 -0.18 4.55 -4.64
N LEU A 62 0.97 4.61 -5.33
CA LEU A 62 1.06 4.72 -6.78
C LEU A 62 0.36 3.56 -7.51
N LEU A 63 0.43 2.35 -6.97
CA LEU A 63 -0.21 1.19 -7.57
C LEU A 63 -1.73 1.38 -7.65
N VAL A 64 -2.34 1.83 -6.54
CA VAL A 64 -3.80 2.07 -6.48
C VAL A 64 -4.21 3.18 -7.46
N GLU A 65 -3.43 4.25 -7.57
CA GLU A 65 -3.68 5.32 -8.54
C GLU A 65 -3.63 4.78 -9.97
N ARG A 66 -2.62 3.97 -10.31
CA ARG A 66 -2.50 3.35 -11.65
C ARG A 66 -3.63 2.38 -11.97
N LEU A 67 -4.11 1.62 -10.98
CA LEU A 67 -5.25 0.72 -11.16
C LEU A 67 -6.56 1.51 -11.41
N LEU A 68 -6.77 2.60 -10.66
CA LEU A 68 -7.92 3.50 -10.87
C LEU A 68 -7.86 4.20 -12.23
N ASP A 69 -6.68 4.69 -12.65
CA ASP A 69 -6.46 5.30 -13.97
C ASP A 69 -6.71 4.31 -15.12
N ALA A 70 -6.45 3.02 -14.88
CA ALA A 70 -6.80 1.95 -15.83
C ALA A 70 -8.30 1.60 -15.85
N GLY A 71 -9.13 2.30 -15.08
CA GLY A 71 -10.58 2.08 -15.02
C GLY A 71 -11.00 0.88 -14.18
N LEU A 72 -10.09 0.31 -13.38
CA LEU A 72 -10.38 -0.84 -12.53
C LEU A 72 -11.08 -0.42 -11.25
N ARG A 73 -12.03 -1.25 -10.81
CA ARG A 73 -12.73 -1.05 -9.54
C ARG A 73 -11.95 -1.74 -8.42
N ILE A 74 -11.65 -0.99 -7.36
CA ILE A 74 -10.80 -1.46 -6.27
C ILE A 74 -11.64 -1.67 -5.01
N LEU A 75 -11.41 -2.81 -4.37
CA LEU A 75 -12.00 -3.19 -3.09
C LEU A 75 -10.91 -3.14 -2.02
N PRO A 76 -10.83 -2.08 -1.21
CA PRO A 76 -9.89 -2.02 -0.11
C PRO A 76 -10.35 -2.95 1.02
N LEU A 77 -9.48 -3.86 1.44
CA LEU A 77 -9.73 -4.80 2.53
C LEU A 77 -8.83 -4.47 3.71
N HIS A 78 -9.35 -4.62 4.92
CA HIS A 78 -8.60 -4.38 6.14
C HIS A 78 -7.83 -5.65 6.56
N LEU A 79 -6.61 -5.49 7.06
CA LEU A 79 -5.75 -6.57 7.61
C LEU A 79 -6.52 -7.58 8.48
N ASN A 80 -7.38 -7.10 9.36
CA ASN A 80 -8.17 -7.98 10.25
C ASN A 80 -9.18 -8.85 9.50
N GLN A 81 -9.74 -8.35 8.41
CA GLN A 81 -10.70 -9.09 7.57
C GLN A 81 -9.98 -10.17 6.77
N VAL A 82 -8.83 -9.84 6.22
CA VAL A 82 -7.96 -10.79 5.51
C VAL A 82 -7.46 -11.87 6.47
N ALA A 83 -7.02 -11.50 7.69
CA ALA A 83 -6.55 -12.45 8.69
C ALA A 83 -7.63 -13.48 9.09
N ALA A 84 -8.85 -13.03 9.36
CA ALA A 84 -9.97 -13.91 9.69
C ALA A 84 -10.30 -14.88 8.54
N THR A 85 -10.15 -14.43 7.30
CA THR A 85 -10.40 -15.26 6.11
C THR A 85 -9.25 -16.23 5.85
N ARG A 86 -8.00 -15.85 6.13
CA ARG A 86 -6.85 -16.76 6.06
C ARG A 86 -7.06 -18.04 6.89
N ASP A 87 -7.61 -17.91 8.09
CA ASP A 87 -7.87 -19.06 8.97
C ASP A 87 -8.90 -20.03 8.37
N ARG A 88 -9.84 -19.53 7.59
CA ARG A 88 -10.85 -20.34 6.87
C ARG A 88 -10.22 -21.21 5.77
N PHE A 89 -9.14 -20.75 5.14
CA PHE A 89 -8.47 -21.45 4.03
C PHE A 89 -7.18 -22.15 4.46
N ARG A 90 -6.78 -22.07 5.73
CA ARG A 90 -5.50 -22.61 6.25
C ARG A 90 -5.42 -24.13 6.34
N ALA A 91 -6.43 -24.87 5.93
CA ALA A 91 -6.41 -26.34 5.98
C ALA A 91 -5.29 -27.01 5.16
N SER A 92 -4.53 -26.25 4.35
CA SER A 92 -3.50 -26.78 3.45
C SER A 92 -2.12 -26.16 3.61
N GLY A 93 -1.79 -25.51 4.73
CA GLY A 93 -0.42 -25.16 5.14
C GLY A 93 0.36 -24.23 4.21
N GLY A 94 1.11 -23.31 4.78
CA GLY A 94 2.12 -22.52 4.12
C GLY A 94 1.70 -21.05 3.95
N LYS A 95 2.42 -20.18 4.66
CA LYS A 95 2.38 -18.73 4.45
C LYS A 95 3.17 -18.43 3.17
N SER A 96 2.50 -18.05 2.10
CA SER A 96 3.15 -17.55 0.89
C SER A 96 2.42 -16.29 0.40
N ASP A 97 3.16 -15.37 -0.21
CA ASP A 97 2.62 -14.13 -0.78
C ASP A 97 1.50 -14.44 -1.81
N ARG A 98 1.65 -15.51 -2.57
CA ARG A 98 0.62 -16.02 -3.48
C ARG A 98 -0.67 -16.41 -2.74
N PHE A 99 -0.55 -17.01 -1.55
CA PHE A 99 -1.72 -17.39 -0.74
C PHE A 99 -2.48 -16.14 -0.26
N ASP A 100 -1.77 -15.07 0.07
CA ASP A 100 -2.39 -13.81 0.48
C ASP A 100 -3.16 -13.16 -0.69
N ALA A 101 -2.60 -13.17 -1.90
CA ALA A 101 -3.29 -12.74 -3.11
C ALA A 101 -4.53 -13.61 -3.41
N PHE A 102 -4.44 -14.93 -3.22
CA PHE A 102 -5.58 -15.83 -3.35
C PHE A 102 -6.70 -15.50 -2.35
N VAL A 103 -6.39 -15.28 -1.08
CA VAL A 103 -7.38 -14.92 -0.05
C VAL A 103 -8.06 -13.60 -0.39
N LEU A 104 -7.33 -12.61 -0.88
CA LEU A 104 -7.89 -11.34 -1.35
C LEU A 104 -8.85 -11.56 -2.53
N CYS A 105 -8.46 -12.40 -3.50
CA CYS A 105 -9.30 -12.75 -4.64
C CYS A 105 -10.61 -13.41 -4.21
N GLU A 106 -10.55 -14.37 -3.29
CA GLU A 106 -11.73 -15.05 -2.74
C GLU A 106 -12.67 -14.09 -2.02
N LEU A 107 -12.14 -13.17 -1.22
CA LEU A 107 -12.96 -12.12 -0.59
C LEU A 107 -13.63 -11.22 -1.62
N ALA A 108 -12.94 -10.84 -2.70
CA ALA A 108 -13.54 -10.07 -3.78
C ALA A 108 -14.65 -10.84 -4.50
N ARG A 109 -14.51 -12.17 -4.63
CA ARG A 109 -15.48 -13.02 -5.29
C ARG A 109 -16.72 -13.26 -4.43
N THR A 110 -16.55 -13.64 -3.16
CA THR A 110 -17.62 -14.11 -2.28
C THR A 110 -18.29 -13.00 -1.48
N ASP A 111 -17.54 -12.04 -0.98
CA ASP A 111 -18.01 -11.09 0.02
C ASP A 111 -18.00 -9.63 -0.44
N HIS A 112 -17.73 -9.33 -1.73
CA HIS A 112 -17.64 -7.96 -2.24
C HIS A 112 -18.87 -7.10 -1.93
N HIS A 113 -20.03 -7.68 -1.81
CA HIS A 113 -21.29 -6.98 -1.49
C HIS A 113 -21.30 -6.37 -0.08
N ARG A 114 -20.40 -6.81 0.81
CA ARG A 114 -20.26 -6.33 2.19
C ARG A 114 -19.29 -5.17 2.31
N PHE A 115 -18.55 -4.87 1.25
CA PHE A 115 -17.48 -3.87 1.27
C PHE A 115 -17.77 -2.71 0.33
N ARG A 116 -17.19 -1.58 0.64
CA ARG A 116 -17.31 -0.39 -0.19
C ARG A 116 -16.19 -0.34 -1.21
N VAL A 117 -16.55 -0.22 -2.47
CA VAL A 117 -15.57 0.00 -3.56
C VAL A 117 -14.93 1.37 -3.38
N LEU A 118 -13.64 1.45 -3.63
CA LEU A 118 -12.88 2.69 -3.58
C LEU A 118 -13.34 3.62 -4.71
N GLU A 119 -13.74 4.82 -4.34
CA GLU A 119 -14.00 5.89 -5.30
C GLU A 119 -12.73 6.71 -5.51
N PRO A 120 -12.42 7.13 -6.74
CA PRO A 120 -11.27 7.98 -7.00
C PRO A 120 -11.37 9.28 -6.20
N ASP A 121 -10.28 9.65 -5.53
CA ASP A 121 -10.21 10.94 -4.84
C ASP A 121 -10.30 12.09 -5.83
N SER A 122 -11.01 13.16 -5.45
CA SER A 122 -10.93 14.42 -6.18
C SER A 122 -9.51 15.00 -6.12
N ASP A 123 -9.15 15.86 -7.08
CA ASP A 123 -7.82 16.50 -7.09
C ASP A 123 -7.56 17.31 -5.81
N GLN A 124 -8.62 17.92 -5.25
CA GLN A 124 -8.54 18.62 -3.97
C GLN A 124 -8.22 17.67 -2.80
N THR A 125 -8.85 16.48 -2.77
CA THR A 125 -8.59 15.44 -1.76
C THR A 125 -7.18 14.90 -1.90
N LYS A 126 -6.69 14.66 -3.12
CA LYS A 126 -5.31 14.25 -3.40
C LYS A 126 -4.31 15.29 -2.90
N ALA A 127 -4.55 16.57 -3.16
CA ALA A 127 -3.71 17.67 -2.68
C ALA A 127 -3.67 17.75 -1.15
N LEU A 128 -4.81 17.64 -0.47
CA LEU A 128 -4.89 17.62 0.98
C LEU A 128 -4.15 16.44 1.59
N ARG A 129 -4.29 15.23 1.01
CA ARG A 129 -3.54 14.04 1.45
C ARG A 129 -2.03 14.23 1.29
N ALA A 130 -1.58 14.80 0.17
CA ALA A 130 -0.17 15.12 -0.03
C ALA A 130 0.35 16.04 1.07
N LEU A 131 -0.34 17.14 1.35
CA LEU A 131 0.04 18.09 2.40
C LEU A 131 0.07 17.45 3.79
N THR A 132 -0.90 16.59 4.12
CA THR A 132 -0.94 15.91 5.43
C THR A 132 0.15 14.85 5.58
N LYS A 133 0.54 14.15 4.51
CA LYS A 133 1.67 13.21 4.53
C LYS A 133 3.01 13.93 4.78
N PHE A 134 3.19 15.16 4.29
CA PHE A 134 4.40 15.96 4.53
C PHE A 134 4.50 16.53 5.95
N ARG A 135 3.38 16.74 6.64
CA ARG A 135 3.34 17.34 7.99
C ARG A 135 4.19 16.61 9.04
N PRO A 136 4.14 15.27 9.20
CA PRO A 136 4.99 14.56 10.15
C PRO A 136 6.48 14.68 9.81
N HIS A 137 6.83 14.71 8.53
CA HIS A 137 8.21 14.83 8.07
C HIS A 137 8.79 16.22 8.39
N CYS A 138 8.03 17.29 8.15
CA CYS A 138 8.41 18.66 8.52
C CYS A 138 8.58 18.83 10.02
N LEU A 139 7.66 18.29 10.83
CA LEU A 139 7.77 18.34 12.30
C LEU A 139 8.99 17.56 12.81
N SER A 140 9.29 16.41 12.22
CA SER A 140 10.48 15.61 12.53
C SER A 140 11.77 16.35 12.17
N CYS A 141 11.83 17.04 11.03
CA CYS A 141 12.96 17.89 10.64
C CYS A 141 13.11 19.09 11.56
N ALA A 142 12.04 19.80 11.87
CA ALA A 142 12.05 20.93 12.79
C ALA A 142 12.54 20.52 14.19
N ASN A 143 12.04 19.41 14.71
CA ASN A 143 12.48 18.88 16.02
C ASN A 143 13.95 18.44 16.02
N ARG A 144 14.48 17.87 14.93
CA ARG A 144 15.90 17.56 14.79
C ARG A 144 16.77 18.83 14.77
N CYS A 145 16.35 19.86 14.03
CA CYS A 145 17.03 21.14 13.99
C CYS A 145 17.03 21.82 15.36
N LEU A 146 15.91 21.83 16.06
CA LEU A 146 15.80 22.38 17.42
C LEU A 146 16.69 21.63 18.42
N ARG A 147 16.70 20.30 18.43
CA ARG A 147 17.58 19.50 19.30
C ARG A 147 19.04 19.78 19.01
N ARG A 148 19.44 19.91 17.74
CA ARG A 148 20.81 20.23 17.36
C ARG A 148 21.21 21.63 17.78
N TRP A 149 20.30 22.62 17.63
CA TRP A 149 20.51 23.98 18.12
C TRP A 149 20.63 24.05 19.64
N TRP A 150 19.78 23.34 20.38
CA TRP A 150 19.85 23.23 21.84
C TRP A 150 21.13 22.54 22.33
N SER A 151 21.62 21.53 21.65
CA SER A 151 22.88 20.87 21.99
C SER A 151 24.08 21.79 21.76
N TRP A 152 24.06 22.53 20.63
CA TRP A 152 25.09 23.52 20.30
C TRP A 152 25.12 24.66 21.33
N ARG A 153 23.97 25.18 21.74
CA ARG A 153 23.89 26.22 22.79
C ARG A 153 24.44 25.75 24.13
N ARG A 154 24.21 24.50 24.51
CA ARG A 154 24.75 23.92 25.74
C ARG A 154 26.26 23.69 25.71
N THR A 155 26.78 23.22 24.58
CA THR A 155 28.20 22.85 24.46
C THR A 155 29.06 24.00 23.93
N GLY A 156 28.56 24.82 23.02
CA GLY A 156 29.26 25.96 22.43
C GLY A 156 29.44 27.08 23.42
N CYS A 157 28.46 27.38 24.24
CA CYS A 157 28.55 28.45 25.26
C CYS A 157 29.55 28.10 26.37
N ARG A 158 29.70 26.83 26.76
CA ARG A 158 30.69 26.40 27.76
C ARG A 158 32.14 26.45 27.24
N ARG A 159 32.36 26.25 25.94
CA ARG A 159 33.72 26.37 25.35
C ARG A 159 34.15 27.84 25.20
N ALA A 160 33.24 28.74 24.91
CA ALA A 160 33.53 30.18 24.85
C ALA A 160 33.84 30.76 26.21
N ALA A 161 33.10 30.34 27.25
CA ALA A 161 33.36 30.79 28.65
C ALA A 161 34.72 30.31 29.19
N ARG A 162 35.11 29.04 28.87
CA ARG A 162 36.43 28.50 29.34
C ARG A 162 37.64 29.12 28.64
N ARG A 163 37.51 29.73 27.47
CA ARG A 163 38.61 30.42 26.78
C ARG A 163 38.85 31.83 27.32
N ARG A 164 37.85 32.45 27.95
CA ARG A 164 37.97 33.80 28.54
C ARG A 164 38.69 33.79 29.87
N TRP A 165 38.64 32.66 30.63
CA TRP A 165 39.31 32.54 31.95
C TRP A 165 40.79 32.11 31.88
N ARG A 166 41.33 31.79 30.73
CA ARG A 166 42.76 31.44 30.56
C ARG A 166 43.63 32.57 30.03
N ARG A 167 43.08 33.77 29.90
CA ARG A 167 43.82 34.97 29.46
C ARG A 167 43.68 36.16 30.43
N GLY A 168 43.45 35.89 31.71
CA GLY A 168 43.56 36.84 32.79
C GLY A 168 44.58 36.39 33.82
#